data_53505f433edcaa1daeeb604e9e327ccb
#
_entry.id   53505f433edcaa1daeeb604e9e327ccb
#
_cell.length_a   1.000
_cell.length_b   1.000
_cell.length_c   1.000
_cell.angle_alpha   90.00
_cell.angle_beta   90.00
_cell.angle_gamma   90.00
#
_symmetry.space_group_name_H-M   'P 1'
#
loop_
_entity.id
_entity.type
_entity.pdbx_description
1 polymer ?
#
loop_
_entity_poly.entity_id
_entity_poly.type
_entity_poly.pdbx_seq_one_letter_code
_entity_poly.pdbx_strand_id
1 'polypeptide(L)'
;MLSPQTITIVKATAPVVAEHAETINEHLSWLNRVDFKDWVPPALVYFKRFRQQPKLLAEFFASLECLTYFLLVTKVGINERIETYAALTKEIEPETFKGELAELTTLALTDAQKRKFVAALDGDVYDDLPKARMALVLRLESLVRAPGVQLQNAVSLEHVLPQTPTAGSDWLQWFPDANEREAWTHR
;
A
#
# COMPACT_ATOMS: atom_id res chain seq x y z
N MET A 1 -1.75 19.21 -14.89
CA MET A 1 -2.02 18.42 -13.67
C MET A 1 -3.31 17.66 -13.90
N LEU A 2 -3.22 16.34 -14.19
CA LEU A 2 -4.40 15.50 -14.32
C LEU A 2 -4.85 15.14 -12.90
N SER A 3 -6.10 15.49 -12.57
CA SER A 3 -6.78 15.06 -11.35
C SER A 3 -6.74 13.53 -11.28
N PRO A 4 -6.38 12.91 -10.13
CA PRO A 4 -6.48 11.46 -9.99
C PRO A 4 -7.94 11.07 -10.16
N GLN A 5 -8.26 10.41 -11.27
CA GLN A 5 -9.58 9.85 -11.48
C GLN A 5 -9.79 8.75 -10.46
N THR A 6 -10.66 8.99 -9.50
CA THR A 6 -11.11 8.00 -8.53
C THR A 6 -11.89 6.94 -9.30
N ILE A 7 -11.30 5.75 -9.45
CA ILE A 7 -11.99 4.60 -10.04
C ILE A 7 -12.98 4.10 -8.99
N THR A 8 -14.22 4.53 -9.07
CA THR A 8 -15.32 3.97 -8.28
C THR A 8 -15.87 2.76 -9.02
N ILE A 9 -15.49 1.56 -8.60
CA ILE A 9 -15.89 0.31 -9.29
C ILE A 9 -17.23 -0.21 -8.79
N VAL A 10 -17.67 0.13 -7.57
CA VAL A 10 -18.87 -0.42 -6.96
C VAL A 10 -19.79 0.70 -6.49
N LYS A 11 -21.00 0.77 -7.08
CA LYS A 11 -22.14 1.53 -6.53
C LYS A 11 -23.05 0.59 -5.78
N ALA A 12 -23.21 0.82 -4.49
CA ALA A 12 -24.01 -0.02 -3.61
C ALA A 12 -25.46 0.47 -3.50
N THR A 13 -26.40 -0.48 -3.47
CA THR A 13 -27.84 -0.23 -3.31
C THR A 13 -28.44 -0.75 -2.00
N ALA A 14 -27.64 -1.46 -1.17
CA ALA A 14 -28.06 -1.96 0.13
C ALA A 14 -26.96 -1.73 1.19
N PRO A 15 -27.29 -1.55 2.50
CA PRO A 15 -26.33 -1.18 3.55
C PRO A 15 -25.11 -2.11 3.67
N VAL A 16 -25.30 -3.43 3.66
CA VAL A 16 -24.20 -4.41 3.76
C VAL A 16 -23.31 -4.38 2.50
N VAL A 17 -23.90 -4.15 1.33
CA VAL A 17 -23.18 -3.99 0.07
C VAL A 17 -22.43 -2.65 0.06
N ALA A 18 -22.96 -1.63 0.74
CA ALA A 18 -22.32 -0.33 0.88
C ALA A 18 -21.01 -0.40 1.66
N GLU A 19 -21.01 -1.08 2.81
CA GLU A 19 -19.80 -1.24 3.65
C GLU A 19 -18.67 -1.94 2.89
N HIS A 20 -18.96 -3.05 2.23
CA HIS A 20 -17.95 -3.73 1.42
C HIS A 20 -17.50 -2.91 0.22
N ALA A 21 -18.38 -2.12 -0.39
CA ALA A 21 -18.01 -1.24 -1.49
C ALA A 21 -17.04 -0.14 -1.05
N GLU A 22 -17.26 0.44 0.13
CA GLU A 22 -16.34 1.43 0.71
C GLU A 22 -14.97 0.81 0.97
N THR A 23 -14.91 -0.36 1.60
CA THR A 23 -13.68 -1.11 1.85
C THR A 23 -12.94 -1.43 0.55
N ILE A 24 -13.63 -1.95 -0.46
CA ILE A 24 -13.04 -2.26 -1.77
C ILE A 24 -12.47 -0.99 -2.42
N ASN A 25 -13.23 0.10 -2.41
CA ASN A 25 -12.80 1.37 -3.01
C ASN A 25 -11.62 1.98 -2.24
N GLU A 26 -11.55 1.81 -0.93
CA GLU A 26 -10.40 2.22 -0.13
C GLU A 26 -9.14 1.48 -0.58
N HIS A 27 -9.15 0.14 -0.60
CA HIS A 27 -8.01 -0.64 -1.05
C HIS A 27 -7.58 -0.31 -2.48
N LEU A 28 -8.55 -0.13 -3.39
CA LEU A 28 -8.28 0.30 -4.77
C LEU A 28 -7.64 1.70 -4.82
N SER A 29 -8.04 2.62 -3.94
CA SER A 29 -7.44 3.95 -3.88
C SER A 29 -5.97 3.89 -3.46
N TRP A 30 -5.62 2.99 -2.54
CA TRP A 30 -4.24 2.77 -2.10
C TRP A 30 -3.41 2.06 -3.17
N LEU A 31 -3.93 1.04 -3.81
CA LEU A 31 -3.31 0.38 -4.96
C LEU A 31 -3.04 1.35 -6.11
N ASN A 32 -3.95 2.30 -6.34
CA ASN A 32 -3.80 3.28 -7.42
C ASN A 32 -2.70 4.33 -7.15
N ARG A 33 -2.27 4.52 -5.90
CA ARG A 33 -1.16 5.40 -5.52
C ARG A 33 0.22 4.80 -5.82
N VAL A 34 0.31 3.48 -6.00
CA VAL A 34 1.55 2.81 -6.38
C VAL A 34 1.90 3.14 -7.83
N ASP A 35 3.17 3.37 -8.10
CA ASP A 35 3.68 3.83 -9.40
C ASP A 35 3.65 2.77 -10.51
N PHE A 36 3.49 1.50 -10.16
CA PHE A 36 3.30 0.40 -11.12
C PHE A 36 1.86 -0.13 -11.12
N LYS A 37 1.47 -0.78 -12.21
CA LYS A 37 0.09 -1.28 -12.41
C LYS A 37 0.04 -2.79 -12.70
N ASP A 38 1.09 -3.52 -12.37
CA ASP A 38 1.18 -4.97 -12.60
C ASP A 38 0.13 -5.78 -11.80
N TRP A 39 -0.43 -5.18 -10.74
CA TRP A 39 -1.52 -5.73 -9.93
C TRP A 39 -2.89 -5.73 -10.64
N VAL A 40 -3.05 -4.96 -11.73
CA VAL A 40 -4.35 -4.79 -12.41
C VAL A 40 -4.87 -6.06 -13.06
N PRO A 41 -4.07 -6.87 -13.79
CA PRO A 41 -4.56 -8.11 -14.41
C PRO A 41 -5.21 -9.08 -13.41
N PRO A 42 -4.56 -9.52 -12.31
CA PRO A 42 -5.20 -10.40 -11.33
C PRO A 42 -6.42 -9.76 -10.66
N ALA A 43 -6.38 -8.44 -10.41
CA ALA A 43 -7.53 -7.71 -9.86
C ALA A 43 -8.75 -7.79 -10.77
N LEU A 44 -8.58 -7.60 -12.07
CA LEU A 44 -9.67 -7.68 -13.05
C LEU A 44 -10.21 -9.11 -13.19
N VAL A 45 -9.35 -10.12 -13.22
CA VAL A 45 -9.76 -11.52 -13.30
C VAL A 45 -10.57 -11.92 -12.09
N TYR A 46 -10.10 -11.59 -10.88
CA TYR A 46 -10.83 -11.89 -9.65
C TYR A 46 -12.15 -11.12 -9.58
N PHE A 47 -12.15 -9.82 -9.87
CA PHE A 47 -13.36 -9.00 -9.88
C PHE A 47 -14.42 -9.55 -10.87
N LYS A 48 -14.02 -9.91 -12.09
CA LYS A 48 -14.94 -10.46 -13.10
C LYS A 48 -15.64 -11.71 -12.60
N ARG A 49 -14.93 -12.58 -11.88
CA ARG A 49 -15.47 -13.86 -11.39
C ARG A 49 -16.34 -13.70 -10.16
N PHE A 50 -15.94 -12.84 -9.22
CA PHE A 50 -16.53 -12.74 -7.89
C PHE A 50 -17.31 -11.44 -7.64
N ARG A 51 -17.68 -10.71 -8.70
CA ARG A 51 -18.40 -9.41 -8.61
C ARG A 51 -19.71 -9.43 -7.83
N GLN A 52 -20.32 -10.61 -7.68
CA GLN A 52 -21.56 -10.83 -6.92
C GLN A 52 -21.29 -11.17 -5.44
N GLN A 53 -20.01 -11.24 -5.04
CA GLN A 53 -19.57 -11.67 -3.71
C GLN A 53 -18.72 -10.58 -3.07
N PRO A 54 -19.35 -9.49 -2.55
CA PRO A 54 -18.62 -8.30 -2.09
C PRO A 54 -17.67 -8.58 -0.94
N LYS A 55 -17.97 -9.55 -0.07
CA LYS A 55 -17.06 -9.96 1.00
C LYS A 55 -15.76 -10.53 0.45
N LEU A 56 -15.83 -11.49 -0.50
CA LEU A 56 -14.64 -12.06 -1.12
C LEU A 56 -13.81 -10.98 -1.85
N LEU A 57 -14.47 -10.03 -2.50
CA LEU A 57 -13.78 -8.92 -3.15
C LEU A 57 -13.03 -8.05 -2.13
N ALA A 58 -13.67 -7.70 -1.01
CA ALA A 58 -13.03 -6.89 0.03
C ALA A 58 -11.78 -7.59 0.61
N GLU A 59 -11.89 -8.87 0.95
CA GLU A 59 -10.79 -9.68 1.46
C GLU A 59 -9.66 -9.83 0.43
N PHE A 60 -10.00 -10.05 -0.84
CA PHE A 60 -9.03 -10.14 -1.93
C PHE A 60 -8.27 -8.82 -2.13
N PHE A 61 -8.96 -7.68 -2.22
CA PHE A 61 -8.32 -6.40 -2.43
C PHE A 61 -7.45 -5.98 -1.25
N ALA A 62 -7.83 -6.34 -0.02
CA ALA A 62 -6.99 -6.14 1.15
C ALA A 62 -5.67 -6.94 1.03
N SER A 63 -5.75 -8.21 0.66
CA SER A 63 -4.59 -9.09 0.50
C SER A 63 -3.71 -8.66 -0.68
N LEU A 64 -4.33 -8.25 -1.79
CA LEU A 64 -3.63 -7.73 -2.96
C LEU A 64 -2.87 -6.44 -2.65
N GLU A 65 -3.47 -5.54 -1.85
CA GLU A 65 -2.79 -4.35 -1.36
C GLU A 65 -1.57 -4.71 -0.51
N CYS A 66 -1.72 -5.64 0.46
CA CYS A 66 -0.60 -6.11 1.27
C CYS A 66 0.56 -6.63 0.42
N LEU A 67 0.28 -7.50 -0.56
CA LEU A 67 1.30 -8.00 -1.50
C LEU A 67 1.94 -6.85 -2.27
N THR A 68 1.15 -5.92 -2.79
CA THR A 68 1.63 -4.79 -3.60
C THR A 68 2.57 -3.87 -2.82
N TYR A 69 2.19 -3.52 -1.59
CA TYR A 69 3.06 -2.72 -0.71
C TYR A 69 4.30 -3.47 -0.25
N PHE A 70 4.21 -4.78 -0.03
CA PHE A 70 5.40 -5.61 0.22
C PHE A 70 6.39 -5.54 -0.96
N LEU A 71 5.93 -5.76 -2.19
CA LEU A 71 6.78 -5.69 -3.40
C LEU A 71 7.37 -4.29 -3.61
N LEU A 72 6.60 -3.25 -3.31
CA LEU A 72 7.02 -1.85 -3.40
C LEU A 72 8.15 -1.54 -2.40
N VAL A 73 7.91 -1.80 -1.12
CA VAL A 73 8.81 -1.45 -0.01
C VAL A 73 10.10 -2.28 -0.04
N THR A 74 10.01 -3.54 -0.42
CA THR A 74 11.18 -4.41 -0.55
C THR A 74 11.92 -4.26 -1.89
N LYS A 75 11.55 -3.27 -2.71
CA LYS A 75 12.21 -2.90 -3.98
C LYS A 75 12.32 -4.08 -4.96
N VAL A 76 11.28 -4.92 -5.02
CA VAL A 76 11.26 -6.08 -5.93
C VAL A 76 11.36 -5.61 -7.37
N GLY A 77 12.26 -6.24 -8.15
CA GLY A 77 12.51 -5.89 -9.55
C GLY A 77 11.29 -6.12 -10.44
N ILE A 78 11.24 -5.40 -11.58
CA ILE A 78 10.08 -5.43 -12.49
C ILE A 78 9.75 -6.84 -12.99
N ASN A 79 10.75 -7.66 -13.35
CA ASN A 79 10.52 -9.02 -13.86
C ASN A 79 9.90 -9.92 -12.78
N GLU A 80 10.48 -9.94 -11.58
CA GLU A 80 9.97 -10.74 -10.46
C GLU A 80 8.56 -10.28 -10.05
N ARG A 81 8.28 -8.98 -10.11
CA ARG A 81 6.96 -8.42 -9.84
C ARG A 81 5.93 -8.89 -10.88
N ILE A 82 6.28 -8.84 -12.17
CA ILE A 82 5.42 -9.33 -13.26
C ILE A 82 5.16 -10.83 -13.09
N GLU A 83 6.19 -11.62 -12.79
CA GLU A 83 6.07 -13.05 -12.54
C GLU A 83 5.15 -13.36 -11.36
N THR A 84 5.28 -12.59 -10.27
CA THR A 84 4.43 -12.73 -9.09
C THR A 84 2.95 -12.50 -9.42
N TYR A 85 2.60 -11.42 -10.14
CA TYR A 85 1.21 -11.17 -10.51
C TYR A 85 0.70 -12.11 -11.59
N ALA A 86 1.56 -12.58 -12.49
CA ALA A 86 1.20 -13.63 -13.45
C ALA A 86 0.91 -14.96 -12.75
N ALA A 87 1.68 -15.32 -11.73
CA ALA A 87 1.41 -16.50 -10.90
C ALA A 87 0.07 -16.37 -10.18
N LEU A 88 -0.21 -15.23 -9.54
CA LEU A 88 -1.51 -14.96 -8.91
C LEU A 88 -2.66 -15.07 -9.90
N THR A 89 -2.50 -14.55 -11.12
CA THR A 89 -3.52 -14.66 -12.17
C THR A 89 -3.81 -16.12 -12.49
N LYS A 90 -2.77 -16.95 -12.66
CA LYS A 90 -2.91 -18.39 -12.90
C LYS A 90 -3.58 -19.15 -11.76
N GLU A 91 -3.38 -18.74 -10.51
CA GLU A 91 -4.07 -19.33 -9.36
C GLU A 91 -5.59 -19.00 -9.38
N ILE A 92 -5.95 -17.81 -9.87
CA ILE A 92 -7.36 -17.37 -9.94
C ILE A 92 -8.11 -17.98 -11.12
N GLU A 93 -7.47 -18.22 -12.26
CA GLU A 93 -8.12 -18.62 -13.54
C GLU A 93 -8.88 -19.95 -13.51
N PRO A 94 -8.44 -21.03 -12.82
CA PRO A 94 -9.10 -22.33 -12.88
C PRO A 94 -10.58 -22.25 -12.45
N GLU A 95 -11.48 -22.92 -13.18
CA GLU A 95 -12.90 -22.96 -12.83
C GLU A 95 -13.16 -23.64 -11.47
N THR A 96 -12.25 -24.50 -11.03
CA THR A 96 -12.27 -25.16 -9.72
C THR A 96 -12.06 -24.19 -8.57
N PHE A 97 -11.35 -23.09 -8.77
CA PHE A 97 -11.16 -22.06 -7.77
C PHE A 97 -12.48 -21.37 -7.42
N LYS A 98 -12.84 -21.34 -6.15
CA LYS A 98 -14.14 -20.83 -5.65
C LYS A 98 -14.04 -19.49 -4.91
N GLY A 99 -12.87 -18.87 -4.89
CA GLY A 99 -12.64 -17.55 -4.30
C GLY A 99 -12.01 -17.60 -2.90
N GLU A 100 -11.66 -18.78 -2.39
CA GLU A 100 -11.05 -18.92 -1.07
C GLU A 100 -9.61 -18.41 -1.10
N LEU A 101 -9.31 -17.33 -0.34
CA LEU A 101 -7.98 -16.71 -0.32
C LEU A 101 -6.88 -17.65 0.15
N ALA A 102 -7.20 -18.63 0.99
CA ALA A 102 -6.26 -19.64 1.45
C ALA A 102 -5.66 -20.49 0.31
N GLU A 103 -6.35 -20.57 -0.83
CA GLU A 103 -5.87 -21.27 -2.02
C GLU A 103 -4.90 -20.41 -2.87
N LEU A 104 -4.88 -19.08 -2.65
CA LEU A 104 -4.01 -18.13 -3.37
C LEU A 104 -2.67 -18.00 -2.64
N THR A 105 -1.77 -18.95 -2.89
CA THR A 105 -0.48 -19.02 -2.20
C THR A 105 0.40 -17.79 -2.47
N THR A 106 0.24 -17.18 -3.64
CA THR A 106 0.95 -15.94 -4.02
C THR A 106 0.60 -14.74 -3.14
N LEU A 107 -0.64 -14.67 -2.61
CA LEU A 107 -1.06 -13.60 -1.69
C LEU A 107 -0.55 -13.79 -0.26
N ALA A 108 -0.20 -15.02 0.12
CA ALA A 108 0.22 -15.35 1.46
C ALA A 108 1.70 -15.00 1.69
N LEU A 109 1.96 -13.85 2.32
CA LEU A 109 3.32 -13.50 2.71
C LEU A 109 3.85 -14.45 3.77
N THR A 110 4.99 -15.07 3.50
CA THR A 110 5.71 -15.88 4.46
C THR A 110 6.25 -15.05 5.64
N ASP A 111 6.56 -15.69 6.77
CA ASP A 111 7.14 -14.96 7.91
C ASP A 111 8.50 -14.32 7.59
N ALA A 112 9.28 -14.93 6.68
CA ALA A 112 10.52 -14.32 6.19
C ALA A 112 10.25 -13.04 5.39
N GLN A 113 9.23 -13.04 4.54
CA GLN A 113 8.81 -11.85 3.77
C GLN A 113 8.26 -10.75 4.69
N LYS A 114 7.47 -11.12 5.70
CA LYS A 114 6.95 -10.16 6.70
C LYS A 114 8.11 -9.51 7.48
N ARG A 115 9.11 -10.29 7.91
CA ARG A 115 10.31 -9.74 8.58
C ARG A 115 11.10 -8.82 7.65
N LYS A 116 11.26 -9.21 6.36
CA LYS A 116 11.93 -8.37 5.35
C LYS A 116 11.19 -7.04 5.17
N PHE A 117 9.85 -7.08 5.13
CA PHE A 117 9.01 -5.90 5.02
C PHE A 117 9.19 -4.95 6.20
N VAL A 118 9.09 -5.47 7.42
CA VAL A 118 9.29 -4.68 8.64
C VAL A 118 10.69 -4.07 8.70
N ALA A 119 11.73 -4.86 8.38
CA ALA A 119 13.10 -4.36 8.35
C ALA A 119 13.31 -3.24 7.30
N ALA A 120 12.63 -3.33 6.16
CA ALA A 120 12.69 -2.28 5.13
C ALA A 120 11.96 -1.00 5.57
N LEU A 121 10.88 -1.12 6.35
CA LEU A 121 10.17 0.02 6.94
C LEU A 121 10.95 0.70 8.06
N ASP A 122 11.80 -0.04 8.77
CA ASP A 122 12.68 0.48 9.83
C ASP A 122 13.97 1.12 9.29
N GLY A 123 14.18 1.08 7.98
CA GLY A 123 15.29 1.69 7.28
C GLY A 123 15.05 3.14 6.86
N ASP A 124 15.93 3.63 6.00
CA ASP A 124 15.85 4.97 5.41
C ASP A 124 14.78 5.03 4.30
N VAL A 125 13.52 5.05 4.71
CA VAL A 125 12.37 5.04 3.79
C VAL A 125 12.36 6.28 2.89
N TYR A 126 12.80 7.42 3.42
CA TYR A 126 12.73 8.69 2.70
C TYR A 126 13.62 8.70 1.47
N ASP A 127 14.90 8.30 1.60
CA ASP A 127 15.86 8.27 0.51
C ASP A 127 15.78 6.97 -0.30
N ASP A 128 15.47 5.88 0.37
CA ASP A 128 15.38 4.56 -0.24
C ASP A 128 14.18 4.37 -1.18
N LEU A 129 13.07 5.07 -0.92
CA LEU A 129 11.82 4.92 -1.66
C LEU A 129 11.30 6.27 -2.24
N PRO A 130 12.11 7.04 -2.98
CA PRO A 130 11.77 8.41 -3.36
C PRO A 130 10.48 8.54 -4.17
N LYS A 131 10.11 7.52 -4.97
CA LYS A 131 8.87 7.47 -5.75
C LYS A 131 7.67 6.94 -4.97
N ALA A 132 7.93 6.13 -3.96
CA ALA A 132 6.90 5.42 -3.21
C ALA A 132 6.61 6.03 -1.84
N ARG A 133 7.54 6.82 -1.29
CA ARG A 133 7.46 7.37 0.07
C ARG A 133 6.14 8.05 0.39
N MET A 134 5.60 8.85 -0.54
CA MET A 134 4.32 9.53 -0.34
C MET A 134 3.17 8.54 -0.19
N ALA A 135 3.08 7.53 -1.07
CA ALA A 135 2.04 6.51 -1.01
C ALA A 135 2.14 5.72 0.30
N LEU A 136 3.36 5.35 0.71
CA LEU A 136 3.62 4.61 1.93
C LEU A 136 3.26 5.42 3.19
N VAL A 137 3.78 6.64 3.33
CA VAL A 137 3.52 7.48 4.51
C VAL A 137 2.03 7.81 4.65
N LEU A 138 1.36 8.12 3.53
CA LEU A 138 -0.08 8.35 3.56
C LEU A 138 -0.87 7.09 3.96
N ARG A 139 -0.41 5.90 3.55
CA ARG A 139 -1.05 4.64 3.96
C ARG A 139 -0.85 4.38 5.45
N LEU A 140 0.36 4.54 5.95
CA LEU A 140 0.65 4.40 7.38
C LEU A 140 -0.15 5.41 8.21
N GLU A 141 -0.19 6.67 7.79
CA GLU A 141 -0.97 7.71 8.44
C GLU A 141 -2.47 7.35 8.48
N SER A 142 -3.01 6.79 7.39
CA SER A 142 -4.42 6.37 7.33
C SER A 142 -4.77 5.28 8.34
N LEU A 143 -3.81 4.45 8.75
CA LEU A 143 -4.00 3.37 9.72
C LEU A 143 -4.04 3.87 11.17
N VAL A 144 -3.41 5.01 11.46
CA VAL A 144 -3.32 5.59 12.81
C VAL A 144 -4.24 6.79 13.00
N ARG A 145 -4.83 7.28 11.92
CA ARG A 145 -5.70 8.45 11.92
C ARG A 145 -7.00 8.20 12.69
N ALA A 146 -7.46 9.24 13.40
CA ALA A 146 -8.76 9.21 14.02
C ALA A 146 -9.90 9.10 12.98
N PRO A 147 -10.96 8.35 13.26
CA PRO A 147 -12.11 8.23 12.37
C PRO A 147 -12.70 9.60 11.97
N GLY A 148 -13.06 9.75 10.70
CA GLY A 148 -13.69 10.97 10.18
C GLY A 148 -12.73 12.07 9.73
N VAL A 149 -11.42 11.94 10.00
CA VAL A 149 -10.42 12.89 9.48
C VAL A 149 -10.12 12.56 8.03
N GLN A 150 -10.30 13.51 7.11
CA GLN A 150 -9.96 13.34 5.70
C GLN A 150 -8.65 14.03 5.36
N LEU A 151 -7.82 13.38 4.52
CA LEU A 151 -6.65 14.04 3.95
C LEU A 151 -7.09 15.13 2.97
N GLN A 152 -6.44 16.28 3.07
CA GLN A 152 -6.59 17.31 2.05
C GLN A 152 -5.93 16.87 0.74
N ASN A 153 -6.39 17.40 -0.39
CA ASN A 153 -5.92 17.02 -1.72
C ASN A 153 -4.46 17.38 -2.00
N ALA A 154 -3.90 18.33 -1.27
CA ALA A 154 -2.51 18.74 -1.40
C ALA A 154 -1.78 18.47 -0.07
N VAL A 155 -0.91 17.48 -0.07
CA VAL A 155 -0.06 17.13 1.07
C VAL A 155 1.40 17.11 0.62
N SER A 156 2.28 17.57 1.51
CA SER A 156 3.72 17.43 1.41
C SER A 156 4.23 16.59 2.57
N LEU A 157 5.37 15.94 2.36
CA LEU A 157 6.09 15.28 3.46
C LEU A 157 7.01 16.31 4.08
N GLU A 158 6.77 16.61 5.34
CA GLU A 158 7.58 17.51 6.12
C GLU A 158 8.43 16.71 7.13
N HIS A 159 9.69 17.10 7.27
CA HIS A 159 10.56 16.52 8.29
C HIS A 159 10.27 17.16 9.64
N VAL A 160 9.91 16.37 10.63
CA VAL A 160 9.75 16.84 12.01
C VAL A 160 11.12 17.32 12.54
N LEU A 161 12.15 16.49 12.38
CA LEU A 161 13.54 16.89 12.60
C LEU A 161 14.07 17.52 11.30
N PRO A 162 14.43 18.82 11.31
CA PRO A 162 14.91 19.48 10.08
C PRO A 162 16.18 18.83 9.53
N GLN A 163 16.23 18.63 8.22
CA GLN A 163 17.44 18.12 7.53
C GLN A 163 18.67 19.01 7.78
N THR A 164 18.45 20.32 7.90
CA THR A 164 19.50 21.30 8.16
C THR A 164 19.06 22.22 9.30
N PRO A 165 19.22 21.80 10.57
CA PRO A 165 18.85 22.63 11.70
C PRO A 165 19.67 23.93 11.74
N THR A 166 18.98 25.04 12.00
CA THR A 166 19.64 26.35 12.16
C THR A 166 20.62 26.33 13.34
N ALA A 167 21.77 26.97 13.19
CA ALA A 167 22.77 27.09 14.26
C ALA A 167 22.14 27.73 15.52
N GLY A 168 22.32 27.05 16.68
CA GLY A 168 21.74 27.48 17.96
C GLY A 168 20.26 27.09 18.17
N SER A 169 19.62 26.36 17.28
CA SER A 169 18.26 25.85 17.47
C SER A 169 18.18 24.77 18.55
N ASP A 170 17.02 24.61 19.16
CA ASP A 170 16.76 23.56 20.16
C ASP A 170 16.98 22.15 19.59
N TRP A 171 16.81 21.97 18.30
CA TRP A 171 17.08 20.71 17.61
C TRP A 171 18.54 20.24 17.78
N LEU A 172 19.52 21.16 17.76
CA LEU A 172 20.92 20.84 18.01
C LEU A 172 21.22 20.52 19.49
N GLN A 173 20.40 21.02 20.40
CA GLN A 173 20.51 20.71 21.81
C GLN A 173 19.86 19.35 22.15
N TRP A 174 18.69 19.04 21.56
CA TRP A 174 17.97 17.79 21.78
C TRP A 174 18.63 16.61 21.10
N PHE A 175 19.24 16.83 19.95
CA PHE A 175 19.94 15.83 19.15
C PHE A 175 21.37 16.33 18.83
N PRO A 176 22.29 16.28 19.82
CA PRO A 176 23.65 16.84 19.65
C PRO A 176 24.52 16.02 18.67
N ASP A 177 24.30 14.70 18.57
CA ASP A 177 25.05 13.85 17.65
C ASP A 177 24.54 14.01 16.20
N ALA A 178 25.46 14.30 15.28
CA ALA A 178 25.12 14.52 13.88
C ALA A 178 24.63 13.25 13.17
N ASN A 179 25.22 12.09 13.50
CA ASN A 179 24.84 10.81 12.88
C ASN A 179 23.47 10.36 13.38
N GLU A 180 23.18 10.61 14.66
CA GLU A 180 21.87 10.33 15.22
C GLU A 180 20.79 11.22 14.57
N ARG A 181 21.08 12.51 14.37
CA ARG A 181 20.17 13.42 13.64
C ARG A 181 19.89 12.92 12.23
N GLU A 182 20.93 12.56 11.48
CA GLU A 182 20.79 12.05 10.11
C GLU A 182 19.93 10.78 10.09
N ALA A 183 20.19 9.83 10.99
CA ALA A 183 19.39 8.60 11.10
C ALA A 183 17.91 8.86 11.38
N TRP A 184 17.57 9.86 12.21
CA TRP A 184 16.17 10.19 12.51
C TRP A 184 15.49 11.06 11.43
N THR A 185 16.26 11.82 10.66
CA THR A 185 15.71 12.70 9.63
C THR A 185 15.09 11.91 8.47
N HIS A 186 15.64 10.75 8.12
CA HIS A 186 15.26 9.98 6.93
C HIS A 186 14.45 8.70 7.23
N ARG A 187 14.17 8.46 8.49
CA ARG A 187 13.45 7.27 8.99
C ARG A 187 11.94 7.39 8.95
#